data_77cf45f1e94813b0f6d32bf5a8f521c9
#
_entry.id   77cf45f1e94813b0f6d32bf5a8f521c9
#
_cell.length_a   1.000
_cell.length_b   1.000
_cell.length_c   1.000
_cell.angle_alpha   90.00
_cell.angle_beta   90.00
_cell.angle_gamma   90.00
#
_symmetry.space_group_name_H-M   'P 1'
#
loop_
_entity.id
_entity.type
_entity.pdbx_description
1 polymer ?
#
loop_
_entity_poly.entity_id
_entity_poly.type
_entity_poly.pdbx_seq_one_letter_code
_entity_poly.pdbx_strand_id
1 'polypeptide(L)'
;MTACHAAITAALERELGDRHALGVSDFEVLDRLAESPERKCRSQDLAESVHLSQSALSRLVDRLVKNSLVERCACDDDRRGIYVVLTDDGQRRHAEAAATHRDVLARHLPAQ
;
A
#
# COMPACT_ATOMS: atom_id res chain seq x y z
N MET A 1 14.05 -16.09 14.74
CA MET A 1 13.70 -15.46 13.46
C MET A 1 12.25 -15.10 13.38
N THR A 2 11.35 -16.01 13.65
CA THR A 2 9.90 -15.73 13.64
C THR A 2 9.51 -14.63 14.64
N ALA A 3 10.10 -14.60 15.81
CA ALA A 3 9.79 -13.58 16.82
C ALA A 3 10.18 -12.17 16.33
N CYS A 4 11.32 -12.06 15.65
CA CYS A 4 11.77 -10.78 15.11
C CYS A 4 10.83 -10.29 14.01
N HIS A 5 10.43 -11.19 13.12
CA HIS A 5 9.49 -10.84 12.05
C HIS A 5 8.15 -10.38 12.62
N ALA A 6 7.63 -11.10 13.61
CA ALA A 6 6.37 -10.73 14.25
C ALA A 6 6.45 -9.37 14.94
N ALA A 7 7.59 -9.08 15.60
CA ALA A 7 7.81 -7.81 16.26
C ALA A 7 7.86 -6.65 15.26
N ILE A 8 8.52 -6.85 14.13
CA ILE A 8 8.59 -5.84 13.07
C ILE A 8 7.20 -5.58 12.50
N THR A 9 6.45 -6.63 12.19
CA THR A 9 5.10 -6.49 11.65
C THR A 9 4.18 -5.74 12.62
N ALA A 10 4.23 -6.09 13.90
CA ALA A 10 3.42 -5.42 14.91
C ALA A 10 3.80 -3.94 15.04
N ALA A 11 5.09 -3.63 15.01
CA ALA A 11 5.56 -2.26 15.09
C ALA A 11 5.13 -1.46 13.86
N LEU A 12 5.21 -2.05 12.67
CA LEU A 12 4.75 -1.41 11.43
C LEU A 12 3.26 -1.10 11.50
N GLU A 13 2.45 -2.08 11.91
CA GLU A 13 1.01 -1.88 12.00
C GLU A 13 0.66 -0.76 12.98
N ARG A 14 1.33 -0.75 14.13
CA ARG A 14 1.08 0.28 15.14
C ARG A 14 1.46 1.67 14.65
N GLU A 15 2.67 1.82 14.12
CA GLU A 15 3.14 3.15 13.73
C GLU A 15 2.52 3.66 12.44
N LEU A 16 2.29 2.81 11.47
CA LEU A 16 1.58 3.21 10.27
C LEU A 16 0.13 3.58 10.60
N GLY A 17 -0.50 2.83 11.50
CA GLY A 17 -1.85 3.13 11.94
C GLY A 17 -1.94 4.42 12.71
N ASP A 18 -1.05 4.62 13.69
CA ASP A 18 -1.09 5.78 14.58
C ASP A 18 -0.69 7.07 13.88
N ARG A 19 0.30 7.01 13.00
CA ARG A 19 0.86 8.21 12.36
C ARG A 19 0.23 8.54 11.02
N HIS A 20 -0.18 7.53 10.28
CA HIS A 20 -0.60 7.70 8.90
C HIS A 20 -1.99 7.15 8.59
N ALA A 21 -2.65 6.54 9.58
CA ALA A 21 -3.95 5.91 9.43
C ALA A 21 -3.95 4.85 8.32
N LEU A 22 -2.85 4.10 8.22
CA LEU A 22 -2.66 3.06 7.21
C LEU A 22 -2.39 1.72 7.85
N GLY A 23 -2.96 0.65 7.31
CA GLY A 23 -2.53 -0.69 7.63
C GLY A 23 -1.31 -1.05 6.81
N VAL A 24 -0.65 -2.16 7.15
CA VAL A 24 0.51 -2.64 6.40
C VAL A 24 0.12 -2.96 4.95
N SER A 25 -1.04 -3.60 4.76
CA SER A 25 -1.52 -3.91 3.41
C SER A 25 -1.85 -2.65 2.62
N ASP A 26 -2.40 -1.63 3.29
CA ASP A 26 -2.66 -0.34 2.66
C ASP A 26 -1.36 0.27 2.16
N PHE A 27 -0.33 0.24 2.99
CA PHE A 27 0.98 0.76 2.62
C PHE A 27 1.57 0.00 1.44
N GLU A 28 1.46 -1.33 1.44
CA GLU A 28 1.99 -2.14 0.34
C GLU A 28 1.34 -1.79 -1.00
N VAL A 29 0.03 -1.54 -0.99
CA VAL A 29 -0.69 -1.13 -2.19
C VAL A 29 -0.20 0.23 -2.66
N LEU A 30 -0.09 1.20 -1.77
CA LEU A 30 0.40 2.53 -2.12
C LEU A 30 1.84 2.46 -2.65
N ASP A 31 2.68 1.63 -2.03
CA ASP A 31 4.06 1.44 -2.43
C ASP A 31 4.16 0.88 -3.85
N ARG A 32 3.35 -0.12 -4.15
CA ARG A 32 3.32 -0.72 -5.48
C ARG A 32 2.87 0.28 -6.53
N LEU A 33 1.86 1.08 -6.21
CA LEU A 33 1.37 2.11 -7.13
C LEU A 33 2.42 3.20 -7.37
N ALA A 34 3.13 3.61 -6.30
CA ALA A 34 4.16 4.64 -6.42
C ALA A 34 5.30 4.19 -7.33
N GLU A 35 5.59 2.89 -7.36
CA GLU A 35 6.63 2.33 -8.22
C GLU A 35 6.15 2.05 -9.64
N SER A 36 4.85 2.03 -9.88
CA SER A 36 4.28 1.67 -11.18
C SER A 36 4.36 2.83 -12.16
N PRO A 37 4.47 2.55 -13.47
CA PRO A 37 4.43 3.60 -14.49
C PRO A 37 3.14 4.40 -14.37
N GLU A 38 3.26 5.71 -14.46
CA GLU A 38 2.13 6.64 -14.35
C GLU A 38 1.35 6.49 -13.04
N ARG A 39 1.95 5.86 -12.02
CA ARG A 39 1.35 5.63 -10.70
C ARG A 39 0.04 4.85 -10.77
N LYS A 40 -0.08 3.96 -11.74
CA LYS A 40 -1.29 3.15 -11.89
C LYS A 40 -0.95 1.68 -12.13
N CYS A 41 -1.86 0.82 -11.73
CA CYS A 41 -1.71 -0.61 -11.87
C CYS A 41 -3.08 -1.24 -12.04
N ARG A 42 -3.16 -2.29 -12.84
CA ARG A 42 -4.40 -3.05 -12.96
C ARG A 42 -4.75 -3.68 -11.61
N SER A 43 -6.03 -3.65 -11.28
CA SER A 43 -6.52 -4.23 -10.03
C SER A 43 -6.08 -5.68 -9.88
N GLN A 44 -6.16 -6.47 -10.94
CA GLN A 44 -5.78 -7.88 -10.91
C GLN A 44 -4.28 -8.05 -10.61
N ASP A 45 -3.44 -7.29 -11.28
CA ASP A 45 -1.99 -7.34 -11.08
C ASP A 45 -1.61 -6.88 -9.68
N LEU A 46 -2.32 -5.86 -9.19
CA LEU A 46 -2.08 -5.33 -7.86
C LEU A 46 -2.40 -6.38 -6.80
N ALA A 47 -3.52 -7.09 -6.94
CA ALA A 47 -3.90 -8.14 -6.01
C ALA A 47 -2.83 -9.24 -5.95
N GLU A 48 -2.32 -9.64 -7.10
CA GLU A 48 -1.26 -10.65 -7.16
C GLU A 48 0.02 -10.16 -6.51
N SER A 49 0.39 -8.89 -6.74
CA SER A 49 1.62 -8.32 -6.20
C SER A 49 1.61 -8.26 -4.68
N VAL A 50 0.46 -7.99 -4.08
CA VAL A 50 0.36 -7.85 -2.63
C VAL A 50 -0.24 -9.09 -1.97
N HIS A 51 -0.41 -10.15 -2.73
CA HIS A 51 -0.90 -11.45 -2.23
C HIS A 51 -2.27 -11.37 -1.56
N LEU A 52 -3.17 -10.60 -2.15
CA LEU A 52 -4.55 -10.48 -1.68
C LEU A 52 -5.50 -11.08 -2.70
N SER A 53 -6.65 -11.56 -2.22
CA SER A 53 -7.73 -11.95 -3.12
C SER A 53 -8.32 -10.69 -3.75
N GLN A 54 -9.03 -10.84 -4.86
CA GLN A 54 -9.71 -9.72 -5.50
C GLN A 54 -10.71 -9.06 -4.56
N SER A 55 -11.43 -9.86 -3.78
CA SER A 55 -12.39 -9.32 -2.81
C SER A 55 -11.72 -8.50 -1.72
N ALA A 56 -10.61 -9.00 -1.19
CA ALA A 56 -9.86 -8.29 -0.15
C ALA A 56 -9.26 -7.00 -0.69
N LEU A 57 -8.68 -7.07 -1.88
CA LEU A 57 -8.13 -5.88 -2.53
C LEU A 57 -9.22 -4.84 -2.80
N SER A 58 -10.37 -5.28 -3.29
CA SER A 58 -11.47 -4.37 -3.60
C SER A 58 -11.91 -3.59 -2.37
N ARG A 59 -12.02 -4.26 -1.23
CA ARG A 59 -12.38 -3.60 0.04
C ARG A 59 -11.31 -2.63 0.50
N LEU A 60 -10.05 -3.02 0.35
CA LEU A 60 -8.94 -2.17 0.71
C LEU A 60 -8.91 -0.91 -0.17
N VAL A 61 -9.09 -1.09 -1.47
CA VAL A 61 -9.13 0.02 -2.41
C VAL A 61 -10.33 0.94 -2.11
N ASP A 62 -11.49 0.38 -1.73
CA ASP A 62 -12.64 1.20 -1.33
C ASP A 62 -12.27 2.16 -0.20
N ARG A 63 -11.52 1.69 0.80
CA ARG A 63 -11.08 2.53 1.91
C ARG A 63 -10.12 3.63 1.43
N LEU A 64 -9.20 3.27 0.55
CA LEU A 64 -8.23 4.23 0.02
C LEU A 64 -8.90 5.30 -0.85
N VAL A 65 -9.91 4.90 -1.63
CA VAL A 65 -10.70 5.84 -2.43
C VAL A 65 -11.45 6.81 -1.51
N LYS A 66 -12.03 6.29 -0.44
CA LYS A 66 -12.77 7.08 0.53
C LYS A 66 -11.88 8.15 1.16
N ASN A 67 -10.60 7.84 1.33
CA ASN A 67 -9.63 8.75 1.91
C ASN A 67 -8.90 9.59 0.85
N SER A 68 -9.33 9.52 -0.40
CA SER A 68 -8.79 10.28 -1.53
C SER A 68 -7.32 9.96 -1.85
N LEU A 69 -6.87 8.78 -1.47
CA LEU A 69 -5.48 8.37 -1.71
C LEU A 69 -5.29 7.69 -3.05
N VAL A 70 -6.33 7.04 -3.57
CA VAL A 70 -6.33 6.42 -4.89
C VAL A 70 -7.65 6.67 -5.59
N GLU A 71 -7.68 6.42 -6.89
CA GLU A 71 -8.90 6.47 -7.69
C GLU A 71 -8.99 5.22 -8.53
N ARG A 72 -10.21 4.79 -8.83
CA ARG A 72 -10.44 3.74 -9.80
C ARG A 72 -10.68 4.37 -11.16
N CYS A 73 -10.05 3.78 -12.18
CA CYS A 73 -10.16 4.27 -13.54
C CYS A 73 -10.37 3.09 -14.47
N ALA A 74 -11.40 3.18 -15.32
CA ALA A 74 -11.60 2.18 -16.36
C ALA A 74 -10.72 2.54 -17.54
N CYS A 75 -10.07 1.54 -18.13
CA CYS A 75 -9.27 1.74 -19.33
C CYS A 75 -10.14 1.45 -20.54
N ASP A 76 -10.20 2.37 -21.49
CA ASP A 76 -11.02 2.21 -22.69
C ASP A 76 -10.59 1.02 -23.55
N ASP A 77 -9.32 0.68 -23.50
CA ASP A 77 -8.76 -0.40 -24.30
C ASP A 77 -8.95 -1.77 -23.67
N ASP A 78 -9.38 -1.82 -22.41
CA ASP A 78 -9.53 -3.07 -21.71
C ASP A 78 -10.89 -3.13 -21.02
N ARG A 79 -11.80 -3.84 -21.65
CA ARG A 79 -13.18 -3.97 -21.15
C ARG A 79 -13.27 -4.67 -19.80
N ARG A 80 -12.21 -5.34 -19.37
CA ARG A 80 -12.19 -6.13 -18.15
C ARG A 80 -11.33 -5.50 -17.07
N GLY A 81 -10.58 -4.46 -17.41
CA GLY A 81 -9.59 -3.91 -16.52
C GLY A 81 -10.06 -2.67 -15.81
N ILE A 82 -9.90 -2.69 -14.51
CA ILE A 82 -10.00 -1.50 -13.68
C ILE A 82 -8.60 -1.19 -13.21
N TYR A 83 -8.17 0.02 -13.45
CA TYR A 83 -6.89 0.51 -12.93
C TYR A 83 -7.12 1.21 -11.61
N VAL A 84 -6.16 1.05 -10.72
CA VAL A 84 -6.08 1.83 -9.49
C VAL A 84 -4.96 2.83 -9.69
N VAL A 85 -5.26 4.11 -9.46
CA VAL A 85 -4.32 5.21 -9.71
C VAL A 85 -4.04 5.93 -8.40
N LEU A 86 -2.77 6.15 -8.12
CA LEU A 86 -2.35 6.88 -6.92
C LEU A 86 -2.57 8.38 -7.16
N THR A 87 -3.28 9.03 -6.24
CA THR A 87 -3.50 10.48 -6.30
C THR A 87 -2.27 11.20 -5.76
N ASP A 88 -2.25 12.52 -5.94
CA ASP A 88 -1.18 13.35 -5.35
C ASP A 88 -1.19 13.24 -3.83
N ASP A 89 -2.37 13.22 -3.22
CA ASP A 89 -2.49 13.01 -1.77
C ASP A 89 -1.98 11.64 -1.37
N GLY A 90 -2.29 10.62 -2.18
CA GLY A 90 -1.79 9.26 -1.96
C GLY A 90 -0.28 9.21 -2.03
N GLN A 91 0.30 9.91 -2.99
CA GLN A 91 1.75 9.96 -3.13
C GLN A 91 2.42 10.61 -1.93
N ARG A 92 1.86 11.72 -1.44
CA ARG A 92 2.38 12.38 -0.24
C ARG A 92 2.26 11.46 0.97
N ARG A 93 1.10 10.84 1.15
CA ARG A 93 0.87 9.91 2.27
C ARG A 93 1.86 8.74 2.20
N HIS A 94 2.09 8.22 1.01
CA HIS A 94 3.04 7.13 0.81
C HIS A 94 4.46 7.57 1.17
N ALA A 95 4.88 8.76 0.75
CA ALA A 95 6.23 9.24 1.05
C ALA A 95 6.45 9.39 2.55
N GLU A 96 5.48 9.92 3.27
CA GLU A 96 5.54 10.04 4.73
C GLU A 96 5.57 8.67 5.40
N ALA A 97 4.70 7.76 4.95
CA ALA A 97 4.63 6.42 5.51
C ALA A 97 5.88 5.61 5.19
N ALA A 98 6.48 5.83 4.01
CA ALA A 98 7.73 5.15 3.63
C ALA A 98 8.88 5.52 4.56
N ALA A 99 8.93 6.78 5.00
CA ALA A 99 9.94 7.20 5.96
C ALA A 99 9.75 6.49 7.29
N THR A 100 8.49 6.38 7.76
CA THR A 100 8.17 5.64 8.98
C THR A 100 8.51 4.16 8.85
N HIS A 101 8.19 3.58 7.70
CA HIS A 101 8.48 2.18 7.41
C HIS A 101 9.97 1.90 7.52
N ARG A 102 10.81 2.73 6.89
CA ARG A 102 12.26 2.59 6.96
C ARG A 102 12.78 2.74 8.39
N ASP A 103 12.22 3.68 9.12
CA ASP A 103 12.60 3.95 10.51
C ASP A 103 12.30 2.75 11.41
N VAL A 104 11.12 2.16 11.26
CA VAL A 104 10.74 0.98 12.03
C VAL A 104 11.66 -0.19 11.71
N LEU A 105 11.94 -0.43 10.44
CA LEU A 105 12.85 -1.51 10.04
C LEU A 105 14.25 -1.29 10.61
N ALA A 106 14.76 -0.07 10.56
CA ALA A 106 16.08 0.24 11.07
C ALA A 106 16.19 -0.01 12.59
N ARG A 107 15.12 0.25 13.33
CA ARG A 107 15.10 0.05 14.78
C ARG A 107 15.04 -1.42 15.19
N HIS A 108 14.51 -2.28 14.32
CA HIS A 108 14.29 -3.69 14.66
C HIS A 108 15.24 -4.65 13.96
N LEU A 109 16.05 -4.16 13.02
CA LEU A 109 17.04 -5.00 12.36
C LEU A 109 18.37 -4.92 13.10
N PRO A 110 19.12 -6.03 13.15
CA PRO A 110 20.42 -6.01 13.82
C PRO A 110 21.39 -5.05 13.11
N ALA A 111 22.23 -4.42 13.89
CA ALA A 111 23.28 -3.57 13.35
C ALA A 111 24.25 -4.42 12.53
N GLN A 112 24.66 -3.92 11.42
CA GLN A 112 25.56 -4.64 10.52
C GLN A 112 26.94 -4.03 10.55
#